data_9f8ac29a1a8a32e42560cca55fe1ab03
#
_entry.id   9f8ac29a1a8a32e42560cca55fe1ab03
#
_cell.length_a   1.000
_cell.length_b   1.000
_cell.length_c   1.000
_cell.angle_alpha   90.00
_cell.angle_beta   90.00
_cell.angle_gamma   90.00
#
_symmetry.space_group_name_H-M   'P 1'
#
loop_
_entity.id
_entity.type
_entity.pdbx_description
1 polymer ?
#
loop_
_entity_poly.entity_id
_entity_poly.type
_entity_poly.pdbx_seq_one_letter_code
_entity_poly.pdbx_strand_id
1 'polypeptide(L)'
;SVKVRFSMIGYKTKTRILVRPKGKQTLLIQLADDNALEEVVVQGKAKQHGTTEELDIQKTKQGPSTSGNAVEEMVQTQAGVSTHSELSSQYNVRGGTFDENSVYINNIEVFRPFLVRSGQQEGLSIINPDMVESVGFSTGGFEAKYGDKMSSALDITYKRPKKTEASVSASLLGASAYLGLATKKLTWTNGVRYKTNRYLLGSLQTKGEYRPSFLDYQTYLSWQPNKRWQVDFIGNISDNRYNFEPEDRETNFGTLQNVKKFRVYFDGQEKDLFRTFFGSLAITRHLSSRTDLSLLASAFTTKEQERYDIQGQYWLTQTETSENLGVGTYMQHSRDYLNADVKSLKLMMQHRAGKHKIEGAVTYKLERIKENSAEYEYRDSAGYNVPHTGRDLKMIYSLRARNELKAKRFESRCEE
;
A
#
# COMPACT_ATOMS: atom_id res chain seq x y z
N SER A 1 -30.06 3.74 -52.41
CA SER A 1 -30.85 4.06 -51.20
C SER A 1 -29.98 4.77 -50.20
N VAL A 2 -30.50 5.82 -49.56
CA VAL A 2 -29.81 6.58 -48.49
C VAL A 2 -30.53 6.29 -47.18
N LYS A 3 -29.78 5.93 -46.15
CA LYS A 3 -30.28 5.73 -44.79
C LYS A 3 -30.06 6.99 -43.99
N VAL A 4 -31.16 7.64 -43.55
CA VAL A 4 -31.13 8.85 -42.75
C VAL A 4 -31.59 8.53 -41.35
N ARG A 5 -30.80 8.94 -40.35
CA ARG A 5 -31.07 8.75 -38.92
C ARG A 5 -31.44 10.12 -38.30
N PHE A 6 -32.55 10.15 -37.61
CA PHE A 6 -33.03 11.33 -36.90
C PHE A 6 -32.95 11.04 -35.41
N SER A 7 -32.20 11.89 -34.67
CA SER A 7 -32.05 11.78 -33.22
C SER A 7 -32.09 13.14 -32.56
N MET A 8 -32.76 13.24 -31.43
CA MET A 8 -32.84 14.39 -30.58
C MET A 8 -32.81 13.97 -29.12
N ILE A 9 -32.19 14.74 -28.24
CA ILE A 9 -32.15 14.44 -26.81
C ILE A 9 -33.59 14.43 -26.27
N GLY A 10 -33.96 13.37 -25.51
CA GLY A 10 -35.30 13.15 -24.97
C GLY A 10 -36.27 12.47 -25.94
N TYR A 11 -35.83 12.05 -27.14
CA TYR A 11 -36.69 11.39 -28.13
C TYR A 11 -36.05 10.09 -28.64
N LYS A 12 -36.94 9.11 -28.98
CA LYS A 12 -36.53 7.85 -29.59
C LYS A 12 -35.96 8.05 -30.99
N THR A 13 -34.79 7.56 -31.24
CA THR A 13 -34.11 7.63 -32.53
C THR A 13 -34.94 6.94 -33.60
N LYS A 14 -35.26 7.62 -34.74
CA LYS A 14 -35.99 7.09 -35.88
C LYS A 14 -35.08 7.03 -37.11
N THR A 15 -35.09 5.89 -37.81
CA THR A 15 -34.31 5.72 -39.04
C THR A 15 -35.25 5.55 -40.22
N ARG A 16 -35.00 6.26 -41.34
CA ARG A 16 -35.74 6.07 -42.62
C ARG A 16 -34.77 5.74 -43.75
N ILE A 17 -35.18 4.87 -44.61
CA ILE A 17 -34.44 4.49 -45.82
C ILE A 17 -35.15 5.18 -46.99
N LEU A 18 -34.44 6.08 -47.67
CA LEU A 18 -34.92 6.75 -48.87
C LEU A 18 -34.43 5.95 -50.10
N VAL A 19 -35.35 5.40 -50.85
CA VAL A 19 -35.05 4.62 -52.08
C VAL A 19 -35.07 5.59 -53.30
N ARG A 20 -33.89 5.79 -53.92
CA ARG A 20 -33.69 6.63 -55.09
C ARG A 20 -34.23 8.07 -54.93
N PRO A 21 -33.77 8.84 -53.96
CA PRO A 21 -34.23 10.22 -53.78
C PRO A 21 -33.83 11.06 -55.01
N LYS A 22 -34.79 11.69 -55.65
CA LYS A 22 -34.59 12.64 -56.75
C LYS A 22 -35.12 13.99 -56.34
N GLY A 23 -34.34 15.06 -56.53
CA GLY A 23 -34.74 16.43 -56.24
C GLY A 23 -34.84 16.77 -54.76
N LYS A 24 -35.40 17.96 -54.45
CA LYS A 24 -35.62 18.42 -53.07
C LYS A 24 -36.84 17.74 -52.46
N GLN A 25 -36.64 17.02 -51.38
CA GLN A 25 -37.73 16.37 -50.66
C GLN A 25 -37.83 16.95 -49.25
N THR A 26 -39.04 17.27 -48.82
CA THR A 26 -39.33 17.73 -47.47
C THR A 26 -39.86 16.53 -46.69
N LEU A 27 -39.21 16.16 -45.61
CA LEU A 27 -39.60 15.06 -44.75
C LEU A 27 -40.09 15.62 -43.41
N LEU A 28 -41.33 15.36 -43.07
CA LEU A 28 -41.84 15.62 -41.72
C LEU A 28 -41.60 14.35 -40.90
N ILE A 29 -40.77 14.46 -39.87
CA ILE A 29 -40.44 13.31 -38.99
C ILE A 29 -40.92 13.64 -37.58
N GLN A 30 -41.89 12.89 -37.12
CA GLN A 30 -42.36 12.94 -35.75
C GLN A 30 -41.52 11.93 -34.92
N LEU A 31 -40.81 12.42 -33.93
CA LEU A 31 -40.09 11.60 -32.96
C LEU A 31 -41.02 11.34 -31.76
N ALA A 32 -41.05 10.16 -31.24
CA ALA A 32 -41.76 9.81 -30.01
C ALA A 32 -40.87 10.17 -28.79
N ASP A 33 -41.49 10.65 -27.74
CA ASP A 33 -40.79 10.97 -26.50
C ASP A 33 -40.13 9.72 -25.95
N ASP A 34 -38.90 9.86 -25.51
CA ASP A 34 -38.13 8.82 -24.80
C ASP A 34 -38.21 9.06 -23.29
N ASN A 35 -39.45 9.12 -22.78
CA ASN A 35 -39.75 9.29 -21.36
C ASN A 35 -39.52 8.01 -20.54
N ALA A 36 -39.05 6.93 -21.14
CA ALA A 36 -38.47 5.86 -20.40
C ALA A 36 -37.08 6.31 -19.89
N LEU A 37 -37.06 7.02 -18.75
CA LEU A 37 -35.96 6.76 -17.81
C LEU A 37 -35.90 5.23 -17.73
N GLU A 38 -34.87 4.61 -18.32
CA GLU A 38 -34.54 3.24 -17.94
C GLU A 38 -34.53 3.30 -16.42
N GLU A 39 -35.49 2.59 -15.82
CA GLU A 39 -35.50 2.34 -14.40
C GLU A 39 -34.11 1.77 -14.13
N VAL A 40 -33.24 2.57 -13.54
CA VAL A 40 -31.99 2.11 -12.99
C VAL A 40 -32.45 1.24 -11.83
N VAL A 41 -32.74 -0.02 -12.15
CA VAL A 41 -32.88 -1.06 -11.13
C VAL A 41 -31.51 -1.15 -10.51
N VAL A 42 -31.29 -0.37 -9.48
CA VAL A 42 -30.24 -0.59 -8.53
C VAL A 42 -30.63 -1.93 -7.90
N GLN A 43 -30.18 -3.02 -8.54
CA GLN A 43 -30.14 -4.30 -7.87
C GLN A 43 -29.19 -4.06 -6.71
N GLY A 44 -29.75 -3.75 -5.56
CA GLY A 44 -28.99 -3.78 -4.32
C GLY A 44 -28.35 -5.16 -4.29
N LYS A 45 -27.03 -5.21 -4.45
CA LYS A 45 -26.29 -6.46 -4.18
C LYS A 45 -26.80 -6.91 -2.82
N ALA A 46 -27.31 -8.15 -2.74
CA ALA A 46 -27.76 -8.71 -1.48
C ALA A 46 -26.67 -8.42 -0.46
N LYS A 47 -27.02 -7.74 0.65
CA LYS A 47 -26.07 -7.48 1.74
C LYS A 47 -25.44 -8.82 2.04
N GLN A 48 -24.14 -8.96 1.78
CA GLN A 48 -23.41 -10.13 2.23
C GLN A 48 -23.67 -10.21 3.73
N HIS A 49 -24.06 -11.38 4.22
CA HIS A 49 -24.21 -11.61 5.65
C HIS A 49 -22.80 -11.50 6.27
N GLY A 50 -22.44 -10.30 6.76
CA GLY A 50 -21.14 -10.04 7.35
C GLY A 50 -20.93 -8.54 7.54
N THR A 51 -19.97 -8.18 8.36
CA THR A 51 -19.58 -6.79 8.63
C THR A 51 -18.64 -6.23 7.57
N THR A 52 -18.37 -6.97 6.50
CA THR A 52 -17.47 -6.56 5.41
C THR A 52 -18.19 -5.57 4.48
N GLU A 53 -17.67 -4.38 4.38
CA GLU A 53 -18.12 -3.35 3.45
C GLU A 53 -17.34 -3.43 2.14
N GLU A 54 -18.04 -3.44 1.00
CA GLU A 54 -17.42 -3.41 -0.33
C GLU A 54 -17.14 -1.95 -0.70
N LEU A 55 -15.86 -1.61 -0.86
CA LEU A 55 -15.42 -0.26 -1.17
C LEU A 55 -15.22 -0.07 -2.68
N ASP A 56 -15.69 1.08 -3.21
CA ASP A 56 -15.62 1.40 -4.64
C ASP A 56 -14.30 2.10 -5.00
N ILE A 57 -13.32 1.31 -5.43
CA ILE A 57 -11.99 1.82 -5.82
C ILE A 57 -12.03 2.80 -7.01
N GLN A 58 -13.06 2.75 -7.86
CA GLN A 58 -13.14 3.64 -9.02
C GLN A 58 -13.37 5.11 -8.60
N LYS A 59 -14.13 5.32 -7.53
CA LYS A 59 -14.34 6.66 -6.98
C LYS A 59 -13.05 7.26 -6.46
N THR A 60 -12.22 6.47 -5.80
CA THR A 60 -10.96 6.94 -5.22
C THR A 60 -9.91 7.26 -6.28
N LYS A 61 -9.87 6.49 -7.37
CA LYS A 61 -8.95 6.77 -8.50
C LYS A 61 -9.25 8.08 -9.22
N GLN A 62 -10.48 8.58 -9.13
CA GLN A 62 -10.88 9.85 -9.75
C GLN A 62 -10.65 11.05 -8.81
N GLY A 63 -10.40 10.80 -7.53
CA GLY A 63 -10.12 11.84 -6.53
C GLY A 63 -8.64 12.24 -6.49
N PRO A 64 -8.33 13.39 -5.85
CA PRO A 64 -6.95 13.75 -5.57
C PRO A 64 -6.36 12.75 -4.59
N SER A 65 -5.23 12.15 -4.93
CA SER A 65 -4.46 11.28 -4.04
C SER A 65 -3.23 12.01 -3.55
N THR A 66 -3.06 12.10 -2.24
CA THR A 66 -1.90 12.73 -1.60
C THR A 66 -0.73 11.78 -1.45
N SER A 67 -1.01 10.51 -1.19
CA SER A 67 0.02 9.50 -0.94
C SER A 67 0.30 8.60 -2.14
N GLY A 68 -0.61 8.52 -3.11
CA GLY A 68 -0.58 7.57 -4.23
C GLY A 68 -0.93 6.13 -3.81
N ASN A 69 -1.49 5.94 -2.61
CA ASN A 69 -1.95 4.67 -2.05
C ASN A 69 -3.49 4.65 -2.01
N ALA A 70 -4.12 4.68 -3.16
CA ALA A 70 -5.56 4.89 -3.31
C ALA A 70 -6.45 3.92 -2.51
N VAL A 71 -6.02 2.70 -2.25
CA VAL A 71 -6.79 1.73 -1.45
C VAL A 71 -6.77 2.10 0.02
N GLU A 72 -5.61 2.42 0.56
CA GLU A 72 -5.45 2.81 1.96
C GLU A 72 -6.11 4.17 2.22
N GLU A 73 -5.99 5.13 1.31
CA GLU A 73 -6.71 6.40 1.39
C GLU A 73 -8.22 6.19 1.47
N MET A 74 -8.76 5.26 0.70
CA MET A 74 -10.18 4.90 0.76
C MET A 74 -10.55 4.25 2.10
N VAL A 75 -9.70 3.38 2.64
CA VAL A 75 -9.90 2.76 3.96
C VAL A 75 -9.87 3.83 5.05
N GLN A 76 -8.99 4.82 4.97
CA GLN A 76 -8.88 5.91 5.92
C GLN A 76 -10.14 6.80 5.99
N THR A 77 -10.98 6.80 4.96
CA THR A 77 -12.27 7.50 4.98
C THR A 77 -13.38 6.75 5.72
N GLN A 78 -13.15 5.49 6.10
CA GLN A 78 -14.16 4.67 6.75
C GLN A 78 -14.34 5.03 8.23
N ALA A 79 -15.55 4.78 8.74
CA ALA A 79 -15.87 5.06 10.14
C ALA A 79 -15.03 4.21 11.10
N GLY A 80 -14.44 4.86 12.11
CA GLY A 80 -13.59 4.19 13.10
C GLY A 80 -12.16 3.95 12.65
N VAL A 81 -11.76 4.49 11.50
CA VAL A 81 -10.38 4.46 11.03
C VAL A 81 -9.69 5.79 11.32
N SER A 82 -8.46 5.73 11.76
CA SER A 82 -7.60 6.90 12.01
C SER A 82 -6.21 6.68 11.42
N THR A 83 -5.53 7.77 11.08
CA THR A 83 -4.15 7.75 10.59
C THR A 83 -3.30 8.75 11.34
N HIS A 84 -2.00 8.53 11.41
CA HIS A 84 -1.06 9.47 12.01
C HIS A 84 -0.59 10.54 11.02
N SER A 85 -0.64 10.26 9.73
CA SER A 85 -0.18 11.16 8.68
C SER A 85 -0.93 10.86 7.38
N GLU A 86 -1.26 11.91 6.64
CA GLU A 86 -1.87 11.79 5.31
C GLU A 86 -0.93 11.17 4.27
N LEU A 87 0.37 11.17 4.53
CA LEU A 87 1.37 10.55 3.66
C LEU A 87 1.58 9.07 3.97
N SER A 88 0.99 8.58 5.06
CA SER A 88 1.13 7.22 5.53
C SER A 88 0.12 6.28 4.88
N SER A 89 0.58 5.08 4.51
CA SER A 89 -0.30 3.98 4.13
C SER A 89 -0.86 3.23 5.35
N GLN A 90 -0.34 3.50 6.54
CA GLN A 90 -0.77 2.87 7.78
C GLN A 90 -2.09 3.47 8.26
N TYR A 91 -2.92 2.63 8.82
CA TYR A 91 -4.17 3.04 9.45
C TYR A 91 -4.43 2.22 10.71
N ASN A 92 -5.08 2.85 11.66
CA ASN A 92 -5.52 2.26 12.92
C ASN A 92 -7.03 2.14 12.93
N VAL A 93 -7.56 1.05 13.44
CA VAL A 93 -9.00 0.79 13.43
C VAL A 93 -9.50 0.58 14.86
N ARG A 94 -10.53 1.36 15.24
CA ARG A 94 -11.20 1.29 16.54
C ARG A 94 -10.24 1.30 17.73
N GLY A 95 -9.16 2.08 17.66
CA GLY A 95 -8.16 2.20 18.73
C GLY A 95 -7.10 1.11 18.75
N GLY A 96 -7.16 0.13 17.84
CA GLY A 96 -6.06 -0.81 17.64
C GLY A 96 -4.92 -0.21 16.83
N THR A 97 -3.80 -0.90 16.82
CA THR A 97 -2.60 -0.48 16.08
C THR A 97 -2.58 -1.05 14.66
N PHE A 98 -1.76 -0.49 13.78
CA PHE A 98 -1.70 -0.91 12.36
C PHE A 98 -1.28 -2.38 12.18
N ASP A 99 -0.53 -2.96 13.11
CA ASP A 99 -0.09 -4.36 13.10
C ASP A 99 -1.20 -5.35 13.49
N GLU A 100 -2.31 -4.86 14.05
CA GLU A 100 -3.52 -5.63 14.30
C GLU A 100 -4.45 -5.75 13.08
N ASN A 101 -4.08 -5.14 11.95
CA ASN A 101 -4.81 -5.23 10.71
C ASN A 101 -4.30 -6.41 9.86
N SER A 102 -5.20 -7.13 9.22
CA SER A 102 -4.87 -8.16 8.24
C SER A 102 -5.14 -7.68 6.81
N VAL A 103 -4.30 -8.10 5.89
CA VAL A 103 -4.48 -7.85 4.46
C VAL A 103 -4.44 -9.17 3.72
N TYR A 104 -5.44 -9.41 2.89
CA TYR A 104 -5.54 -10.59 2.04
C TYR A 104 -5.59 -10.17 0.58
N ILE A 105 -4.90 -10.90 -0.28
CA ILE A 105 -4.99 -10.77 -1.74
C ILE A 105 -5.38 -12.14 -2.30
N ASN A 106 -6.56 -12.22 -2.93
CA ASN A 106 -7.10 -13.47 -3.47
C ASN A 106 -7.06 -14.64 -2.46
N ASN A 107 -7.56 -14.43 -1.23
CA ASN A 107 -7.57 -15.37 -0.10
C ASN A 107 -6.19 -15.76 0.48
N ILE A 108 -5.12 -15.06 0.09
CA ILE A 108 -3.78 -15.29 0.60
C ILE A 108 -3.39 -14.13 1.52
N GLU A 109 -3.04 -14.44 2.74
CA GLU A 109 -2.57 -13.44 3.71
C GLU A 109 -1.24 -12.85 3.25
N VAL A 110 -1.15 -11.53 3.31
CA VAL A 110 0.06 -10.77 3.03
C VAL A 110 0.70 -10.34 4.33
N PHE A 111 1.96 -10.70 4.52
CA PHE A 111 2.72 -10.32 5.70
C PHE A 111 3.40 -8.97 5.48
N ARG A 112 3.47 -8.14 6.56
CA ARG A 112 4.06 -6.80 6.54
C ARG A 112 3.55 -5.94 5.35
N PRO A 113 2.23 -5.79 5.19
CA PRO A 113 1.65 -5.04 4.07
C PRO A 113 2.02 -3.55 4.11
N PHE A 114 2.38 -3.06 5.30
CA PHE A 114 2.81 -1.69 5.54
C PHE A 114 4.28 -1.67 5.92
N LEU A 115 5.04 -0.76 5.32
CA LEU A 115 6.40 -0.51 5.77
C LEU A 115 6.34 0.32 7.05
N VAL A 116 6.94 -0.22 8.10
CA VAL A 116 6.93 0.41 9.43
C VAL A 116 8.10 1.36 9.52
N ARG A 117 7.85 2.66 9.36
CA ARG A 117 8.76 3.69 9.80
C ARG A 117 8.05 4.95 10.25
N SER A 118 8.70 5.68 11.16
CA SER A 118 8.14 6.87 11.79
C SER A 118 7.67 7.93 10.78
N GLY A 119 6.40 7.98 10.52
CA GLY A 119 5.58 9.15 10.26
C GLY A 119 5.83 10.02 9.02
N GLN A 120 6.97 10.03 8.39
CA GLN A 120 7.26 10.98 7.30
C GLN A 120 7.70 10.33 5.97
N GLN A 121 7.94 9.04 5.94
CA GLN A 121 8.70 8.41 4.85
C GLN A 121 8.08 7.15 4.31
N GLU A 122 6.78 7.06 4.27
CA GLU A 122 6.14 5.82 3.92
C GLU A 122 6.17 5.52 2.43
N GLY A 123 6.52 4.27 2.15
CA GLY A 123 6.66 3.71 0.84
C GLY A 123 5.35 3.41 0.13
N LEU A 124 5.46 2.67 -0.94
CA LEU A 124 4.32 2.07 -1.60
C LEU A 124 3.75 0.96 -0.71
N SER A 125 2.43 0.98 -0.53
CA SER A 125 1.71 -0.19 -0.07
C SER A 125 1.94 -1.36 -1.02
N ILE A 126 1.88 -2.59 -0.51
CA ILE A 126 1.93 -3.80 -1.34
C ILE A 126 0.76 -3.86 -2.34
N ILE A 127 -0.34 -3.15 -2.09
CA ILE A 127 -1.52 -3.16 -2.94
C ILE A 127 -1.32 -2.22 -4.13
N ASN A 128 -1.31 -2.79 -5.34
CA ASN A 128 -1.31 -1.99 -6.57
C ASN A 128 -2.75 -1.70 -6.99
N PRO A 129 -3.24 -0.45 -6.87
CA PRO A 129 -4.63 -0.11 -7.16
C PRO A 129 -5.04 -0.36 -8.61
N ASP A 130 -4.10 -0.36 -9.56
CA ASP A 130 -4.39 -0.63 -10.97
C ASP A 130 -4.76 -2.10 -11.22
N MET A 131 -4.30 -3.00 -10.37
CA MET A 131 -4.57 -4.44 -10.44
C MET A 131 -5.82 -4.85 -9.64
N VAL A 132 -6.42 -3.96 -8.84
CA VAL A 132 -7.54 -4.29 -7.95
C VAL A 132 -8.87 -4.25 -8.69
N GLU A 133 -9.68 -5.30 -8.52
CA GLU A 133 -11.08 -5.40 -8.98
C GLU A 133 -12.05 -4.97 -7.88
N SER A 134 -11.91 -5.54 -6.67
CA SER A 134 -12.76 -5.22 -5.54
C SER A 134 -11.98 -5.18 -4.23
N VAL A 135 -12.50 -4.40 -3.30
CA VAL A 135 -11.94 -4.20 -1.96
C VAL A 135 -13.04 -4.45 -0.96
N GLY A 136 -12.86 -5.44 -0.10
CA GLY A 136 -13.69 -5.69 1.06
C GLY A 136 -12.97 -5.20 2.32
N PHE A 137 -13.65 -4.41 3.14
CA PHE A 137 -13.08 -3.92 4.39
C PHE A 137 -14.01 -4.23 5.56
N SER A 138 -13.45 -4.74 6.64
CA SER A 138 -14.17 -5.06 7.86
C SER A 138 -13.47 -4.49 9.09
N THR A 139 -14.21 -3.76 9.93
CA THR A 139 -13.73 -3.11 11.15
C THR A 139 -14.07 -3.89 12.43
N GLY A 140 -14.19 -5.18 12.36
CA GLY A 140 -14.54 -6.09 13.46
C GLY A 140 -15.71 -7.01 13.10
N GLY A 141 -15.93 -8.06 13.89
CA GLY A 141 -16.92 -9.08 13.59
C GLY A 141 -16.61 -9.81 12.26
N PHE A 142 -15.35 -10.11 12.05
CA PHE A 142 -14.87 -10.71 10.81
C PHE A 142 -15.46 -12.09 10.57
N GLU A 143 -15.60 -12.44 9.30
CA GLU A 143 -15.78 -13.83 8.89
C GLU A 143 -14.62 -14.70 9.41
N ALA A 144 -14.84 -15.95 9.74
CA ALA A 144 -13.82 -16.85 10.29
C ALA A 144 -12.62 -17.05 9.34
N LYS A 145 -12.78 -16.71 8.05
CA LYS A 145 -11.67 -16.71 7.07
C LYS A 145 -10.54 -15.73 7.39
N TYR A 146 -10.81 -14.67 8.16
CA TYR A 146 -9.84 -13.66 8.58
C TYR A 146 -9.38 -13.89 10.01
N GLY A 147 -8.50 -14.85 10.21
CA GLY A 147 -7.95 -15.17 11.54
C GLY A 147 -6.76 -14.29 11.93
N ASP A 148 -6.38 -14.40 13.22
CA ASP A 148 -5.09 -13.95 13.76
C ASP A 148 -4.88 -12.43 13.92
N LYS A 149 -5.89 -11.60 13.62
CA LYS A 149 -5.84 -10.13 13.78
C LYS A 149 -7.08 -9.61 14.47
N MET A 150 -6.97 -8.49 15.18
CA MET A 150 -8.02 -8.04 16.10
C MET A 150 -8.75 -6.77 15.64
N SER A 151 -8.14 -5.94 14.79
CA SER A 151 -8.68 -4.61 14.49
C SER A 151 -9.40 -4.53 13.17
N SER A 152 -8.80 -5.00 12.07
CA SER A 152 -9.45 -4.99 10.76
C SER A 152 -9.00 -6.10 9.82
N ALA A 153 -9.84 -6.38 8.83
CA ALA A 153 -9.51 -7.24 7.70
C ALA A 153 -9.76 -6.49 6.39
N LEU A 154 -8.74 -6.43 5.54
CA LEU A 154 -8.79 -5.85 4.20
C LEU A 154 -8.62 -6.98 3.18
N ASP A 155 -9.67 -7.25 2.39
CA ASP A 155 -9.72 -8.33 1.40
C ASP A 155 -9.70 -7.75 -0.01
N ILE A 156 -8.64 -8.04 -0.72
CA ILE A 156 -8.38 -7.53 -2.06
C ILE A 156 -8.55 -8.64 -3.08
N THR A 157 -9.35 -8.37 -4.11
CA THR A 157 -9.44 -9.24 -5.29
C THR A 157 -8.77 -8.57 -6.47
N TYR A 158 -7.83 -9.26 -7.10
CA TYR A 158 -7.15 -8.77 -8.29
C TYR A 158 -7.99 -9.02 -9.56
N LYS A 159 -7.87 -8.10 -10.50
CA LYS A 159 -8.60 -8.11 -11.77
C LYS A 159 -8.28 -9.34 -12.62
N ARG A 160 -9.34 -9.87 -13.22
CA ARG A 160 -9.26 -10.81 -14.35
C ARG A 160 -9.88 -10.12 -15.57
N PRO A 161 -9.09 -9.40 -16.37
CA PRO A 161 -9.60 -8.63 -17.49
C PRO A 161 -10.28 -9.54 -18.52
N LYS A 162 -11.38 -9.06 -19.10
CA LYS A 162 -12.10 -9.77 -20.17
C LYS A 162 -11.58 -9.45 -21.56
N LYS A 163 -10.81 -8.36 -21.67
CA LYS A 163 -10.16 -7.86 -22.89
C LYS A 163 -8.76 -7.40 -22.52
N THR A 164 -7.88 -7.31 -23.52
CA THR A 164 -6.60 -6.65 -23.33
C THR A 164 -6.81 -5.17 -23.00
N GLU A 165 -6.18 -4.72 -21.91
CA GLU A 165 -6.28 -3.35 -21.41
C GLU A 165 -4.92 -2.89 -20.92
N ALA A 166 -4.67 -1.60 -20.98
CA ALA A 166 -3.45 -1.00 -20.47
C ALA A 166 -3.74 0.40 -19.93
N SER A 167 -2.98 0.80 -18.93
CA SER A 167 -2.97 2.17 -18.43
C SER A 167 -1.57 2.61 -18.05
N VAL A 168 -1.30 3.89 -18.23
CA VAL A 168 -0.07 4.54 -17.79
C VAL A 168 -0.47 5.82 -17.09
N SER A 169 0.11 6.06 -15.93
CA SER A 169 -0.06 7.31 -15.20
C SER A 169 1.29 7.89 -14.82
N ALA A 170 1.39 9.21 -14.80
CA ALA A 170 2.57 9.93 -14.36
C ALA A 170 2.14 11.18 -13.59
N SER A 171 2.85 11.46 -12.50
CA SER A 171 2.64 12.62 -11.65
C SER A 171 3.98 13.10 -11.07
N LEU A 172 3.95 14.20 -10.33
CA LEU A 172 5.14 14.66 -9.58
C LEU A 172 5.61 13.65 -8.52
N LEU A 173 4.70 12.76 -8.08
CA LEU A 173 5.00 11.75 -7.05
C LEU A 173 5.52 10.44 -7.64
N GLY A 174 5.48 10.26 -8.96
CA GLY A 174 5.94 9.04 -9.60
C GLY A 174 5.19 8.67 -10.86
N ALA A 175 5.35 7.43 -11.28
CA ALA A 175 4.71 6.88 -12.46
C ALA A 175 4.26 5.43 -12.21
N SER A 176 3.18 5.03 -12.88
CA SER A 176 2.73 3.64 -12.92
C SER A 176 2.39 3.20 -14.34
N ALA A 177 2.54 1.92 -14.59
CA ALA A 177 2.10 1.27 -15.82
C ALA A 177 1.41 -0.05 -15.48
N TYR A 178 0.28 -0.30 -16.11
CA TYR A 178 -0.49 -1.51 -15.98
C TYR A 178 -0.77 -2.10 -17.36
N LEU A 179 -0.65 -3.43 -17.47
CA LEU A 179 -0.97 -4.20 -18.67
C LEU A 179 -1.76 -5.45 -18.28
N GLY A 180 -2.98 -5.55 -18.76
CA GLY A 180 -3.82 -6.73 -18.64
C GLY A 180 -4.02 -7.42 -19.99
N LEU A 181 -3.59 -8.66 -20.11
CA LEU A 181 -3.76 -9.49 -21.29
C LEU A 181 -4.88 -10.52 -21.00
N ALA A 182 -5.78 -10.68 -21.94
CA ALA A 182 -6.92 -11.60 -21.80
C ALA A 182 -7.09 -12.49 -23.03
N THR A 183 -7.21 -13.78 -22.76
CA THR A 183 -7.65 -14.80 -23.72
C THR A 183 -8.82 -15.58 -23.14
N LYS A 184 -9.38 -16.51 -23.90
CA LYS A 184 -10.50 -17.35 -23.40
C LYS A 184 -10.16 -18.22 -22.19
N LYS A 185 -8.87 -18.53 -21.97
CA LYS A 185 -8.41 -19.45 -20.92
C LYS A 185 -7.36 -18.87 -19.99
N LEU A 186 -6.76 -17.74 -20.36
CA LEU A 186 -5.66 -17.14 -19.63
C LEU A 186 -5.90 -15.65 -19.51
N THR A 187 -5.77 -15.14 -18.29
CA THR A 187 -5.61 -13.71 -18.03
C THR A 187 -4.26 -13.50 -17.35
N TRP A 188 -3.57 -12.45 -17.75
CA TRP A 188 -2.28 -12.10 -17.21
C TRP A 188 -2.19 -10.59 -17.02
N THR A 189 -2.11 -10.14 -15.78
CA THR A 189 -2.00 -8.73 -15.43
C THR A 189 -0.62 -8.44 -14.87
N ASN A 190 -0.08 -7.30 -15.22
CA ASN A 190 1.23 -6.81 -14.78
C ASN A 190 1.11 -5.36 -14.39
N GLY A 191 1.73 -4.99 -13.29
CA GLY A 191 1.81 -3.61 -12.83
C GLY A 191 3.21 -3.26 -12.38
N VAL A 192 3.69 -2.10 -12.79
CA VAL A 192 4.96 -1.50 -12.34
C VAL A 192 4.63 -0.15 -11.75
N ARG A 193 5.18 0.17 -10.57
CA ARG A 193 5.03 1.47 -9.95
C ARG A 193 6.39 1.99 -9.50
N TYR A 194 6.63 3.25 -9.78
CA TYR A 194 7.70 4.04 -9.21
C TYR A 194 7.11 5.23 -8.46
N LYS A 195 7.56 5.47 -7.23
CA LYS A 195 7.11 6.61 -6.42
C LYS A 195 8.29 7.29 -5.76
N THR A 196 8.19 8.60 -5.61
CA THR A 196 9.11 9.41 -4.82
C THR A 196 8.34 10.53 -4.14
N ASN A 197 8.57 10.72 -2.84
CA ASN A 197 7.96 11.82 -2.08
C ASN A 197 8.92 13.01 -1.95
N ARG A 198 10.05 13.02 -2.66
CA ARG A 198 11.10 14.04 -2.54
C ARG A 198 10.55 15.47 -2.67
N TYR A 199 9.65 15.71 -3.62
CA TYR A 199 9.10 17.04 -3.85
C TYR A 199 8.15 17.50 -2.74
N LEU A 200 7.36 16.60 -2.16
CA LEU A 200 6.49 16.91 -1.03
C LEU A 200 7.31 17.17 0.23
N LEU A 201 8.29 16.34 0.51
CA LEU A 201 9.13 16.45 1.70
C LEU A 201 10.04 17.67 1.65
N GLY A 202 10.49 18.08 0.46
CA GLY A 202 11.27 19.32 0.27
C GLY A 202 10.47 20.60 0.50
N SER A 203 9.13 20.56 0.51
CA SER A 203 8.27 21.70 0.84
C SER A 203 7.98 21.82 2.35
N LEU A 204 8.21 20.75 3.11
CA LEU A 204 8.05 20.75 4.56
C LEU A 204 9.28 21.34 5.20
N GLN A 205 9.12 22.04 6.32
CA GLN A 205 10.26 22.49 7.16
C GLN A 205 10.88 21.26 7.87
N THR A 206 11.42 20.34 7.08
CA THR A 206 12.07 19.14 7.59
C THR A 206 13.47 19.44 8.08
N LYS A 207 13.95 18.58 8.97
CA LYS A 207 15.26 18.73 9.59
C LYS A 207 16.42 18.19 8.73
N GLY A 208 16.19 17.98 7.44
CA GLY A 208 17.17 17.44 6.53
C GLY A 208 16.59 17.12 5.15
N GLU A 209 17.43 16.71 4.23
CA GLU A 209 17.02 16.31 2.89
C GLU A 209 16.64 14.82 2.85
N TYR A 210 15.35 14.55 2.58
CA TYR A 210 14.82 13.20 2.40
C TYR A 210 14.71 12.85 0.92
N ARG A 211 15.29 11.73 0.52
CA ARG A 211 15.26 11.23 -0.86
C ARG A 211 14.71 9.79 -0.92
N PRO A 212 13.41 9.60 -0.66
CA PRO A 212 12.80 8.28 -0.77
C PRO A 212 12.58 7.90 -2.24
N SER A 213 12.78 6.64 -2.54
CA SER A 213 12.45 6.06 -3.84
C SER A 213 11.91 4.64 -3.68
N PHE A 214 10.79 4.38 -4.33
CA PHE A 214 10.06 3.12 -4.23
C PHE A 214 9.81 2.57 -5.62
N LEU A 215 10.12 1.32 -5.81
CA LEU A 215 9.88 0.60 -7.05
C LEU A 215 9.23 -0.73 -6.72
N ASP A 216 8.10 -1.04 -7.34
CA ASP A 216 7.52 -2.36 -7.28
C ASP A 216 7.08 -2.88 -8.66
N TYR A 217 7.15 -4.19 -8.79
CA TYR A 217 6.60 -4.95 -9.90
C TYR A 217 5.68 -6.04 -9.35
N GLN A 218 4.48 -6.11 -9.90
CA GLN A 218 3.48 -7.11 -9.54
C GLN A 218 2.96 -7.80 -10.78
N THR A 219 2.67 -9.08 -10.64
CA THR A 219 2.07 -9.88 -11.70
C THR A 219 1.01 -10.81 -11.11
N TYR A 220 -0.10 -10.95 -11.83
CA TYR A 220 -1.14 -11.91 -11.52
C TYR A 220 -1.53 -12.66 -12.78
N LEU A 221 -1.41 -13.96 -12.76
CA LEU A 221 -1.75 -14.86 -13.84
C LEU A 221 -2.86 -15.78 -13.38
N SER A 222 -3.95 -15.87 -14.14
CA SER A 222 -5.04 -16.82 -13.92
C SER A 222 -5.25 -17.65 -15.18
N TRP A 223 -5.05 -18.95 -15.07
CA TRP A 223 -5.15 -19.90 -16.16
C TRP A 223 -6.23 -20.94 -15.88
N GLN A 224 -7.21 -21.02 -16.77
CA GLN A 224 -8.30 -21.97 -16.70
C GLN A 224 -8.27 -22.91 -17.93
N PRO A 225 -7.47 -23.99 -17.89
CA PRO A 225 -7.31 -24.90 -19.02
C PRO A 225 -8.63 -25.55 -19.44
N ASN A 226 -9.51 -25.82 -18.47
CA ASN A 226 -10.83 -26.37 -18.66
C ASN A 226 -11.79 -25.93 -17.53
N LYS A 227 -13.06 -26.31 -17.61
CA LYS A 227 -14.08 -25.92 -16.60
C LYS A 227 -13.87 -26.51 -15.20
N ARG A 228 -12.94 -27.46 -15.03
CA ARG A 228 -12.69 -28.16 -13.77
C ARG A 228 -11.46 -27.64 -13.01
N TRP A 229 -10.54 -27.00 -13.70
CA TRP A 229 -9.27 -26.58 -13.12
C TRP A 229 -8.99 -25.10 -13.36
N GLN A 230 -8.54 -24.44 -12.33
CA GLN A 230 -8.02 -23.09 -12.37
C GLN A 230 -6.72 -23.03 -11.62
N VAL A 231 -5.74 -22.33 -12.18
CA VAL A 231 -4.43 -22.09 -11.60
C VAL A 231 -4.20 -20.58 -11.57
N ASP A 232 -3.94 -20.05 -10.39
CA ASP A 232 -3.67 -18.65 -10.17
C ASP A 232 -2.25 -18.48 -9.60
N PHE A 233 -1.51 -17.55 -10.14
CA PHE A 233 -0.17 -17.18 -9.64
C PHE A 233 -0.12 -15.69 -9.39
N ILE A 234 0.38 -15.29 -8.22
CA ILE A 234 0.69 -13.90 -7.86
C ILE A 234 2.18 -13.80 -7.57
N GLY A 235 2.84 -12.78 -8.11
CA GLY A 235 4.21 -12.42 -7.79
C GLY A 235 4.34 -10.93 -7.50
N ASN A 236 5.13 -10.59 -6.50
CA ASN A 236 5.48 -9.20 -6.18
C ASN A 236 6.97 -9.13 -5.82
N ILE A 237 7.62 -8.09 -6.34
CA ILE A 237 8.98 -7.70 -6.00
C ILE A 237 8.96 -6.22 -5.72
N SER A 238 9.41 -5.80 -4.54
CA SER A 238 9.55 -4.38 -4.20
C SER A 238 10.93 -4.04 -3.66
N ASP A 239 11.42 -2.87 -4.03
CA ASP A 239 12.68 -2.27 -3.56
C ASP A 239 12.38 -0.84 -3.11
N ASN A 240 12.39 -0.63 -1.80
CA ASN A 240 12.11 0.66 -1.19
C ASN A 240 13.37 1.19 -0.52
N ARG A 241 13.78 2.39 -0.87
CA ARG A 241 15.01 3.01 -0.39
C ARG A 241 14.70 4.37 0.21
N TYR A 242 15.30 4.62 1.34
CA TYR A 242 15.26 5.90 2.02
C TYR A 242 16.68 6.39 2.22
N ASN A 243 16.96 7.58 1.73
CA ASN A 243 18.18 8.29 2.03
C ASN A 243 17.81 9.57 2.75
N PHE A 244 18.49 9.83 3.86
CA PHE A 244 18.34 11.05 4.63
C PHE A 244 19.71 11.65 4.92
N GLU A 245 19.84 12.92 4.64
CA GLU A 245 21.03 13.74 4.98
C GLU A 245 20.54 14.88 5.85
N PRO A 246 21.00 14.98 7.11
CA PRO A 246 20.61 16.08 8.00
C PRO A 246 21.22 17.40 7.51
N GLU A 247 20.47 18.48 7.68
CA GLU A 247 20.93 19.83 7.34
C GLU A 247 21.30 20.61 8.57
N ASP A 248 22.32 21.48 8.41
CA ASP A 248 22.74 22.42 9.42
C ASP A 248 21.60 23.35 9.86
N ARG A 249 21.60 23.73 11.13
CA ARG A 249 20.57 24.58 11.70
C ARG A 249 21.14 25.75 12.43
N GLU A 250 20.42 26.86 12.31
CA GLU A 250 20.68 28.07 13.03
C GLU A 250 19.37 28.60 13.65
N THR A 251 19.41 28.90 14.93
CA THR A 251 18.29 29.50 15.65
C THR A 251 18.82 30.69 16.45
N ASN A 252 18.19 31.84 16.27
CA ASN A 252 18.49 33.04 17.03
C ASN A 252 17.49 33.17 18.19
N PHE A 253 17.96 33.46 19.37
CA PHE A 253 17.14 33.69 20.55
C PHE A 253 17.78 34.73 21.47
N GLY A 254 17.02 35.26 22.42
CA GLY A 254 17.45 36.28 23.36
C GLY A 254 16.66 37.57 23.23
N THR A 255 17.22 38.68 23.74
CA THR A 255 16.65 40.01 23.66
C THR A 255 17.25 40.81 22.51
N LEU A 256 16.61 41.93 22.13
CA LEU A 256 17.14 42.84 21.09
C LEU A 256 18.55 43.34 21.40
N GLN A 257 18.92 43.39 22.69
CA GLN A 257 20.22 43.84 23.16
C GLN A 257 21.23 42.70 23.39
N ASN A 258 20.77 41.46 23.44
CA ASN A 258 21.63 40.30 23.66
C ASN A 258 21.08 39.11 22.84
N VAL A 259 21.41 39.09 21.57
CA VAL A 259 21.06 38.04 20.65
C VAL A 259 22.09 36.92 20.74
N LYS A 260 21.63 35.73 21.02
CA LYS A 260 22.42 34.50 20.97
C LYS A 260 22.03 33.70 19.75
N LYS A 261 23.02 33.14 19.10
CA LYS A 261 22.87 32.31 17.94
C LYS A 261 23.26 30.87 18.30
N PHE A 262 22.28 29.95 18.21
CA PHE A 262 22.55 28.55 18.40
C PHE A 262 22.64 27.88 17.02
N ARG A 263 23.76 27.24 16.77
CA ARG A 263 24.03 26.57 15.50
C ARG A 263 24.32 25.11 15.73
N VAL A 264 23.72 24.26 14.92
CA VAL A 264 24.00 22.81 14.90
C VAL A 264 24.55 22.49 13.53
N TYR A 265 25.75 21.99 13.49
CA TYR A 265 26.35 21.42 12.28
C TYR A 265 26.09 19.92 12.29
N PHE A 266 25.56 19.42 11.19
CA PHE A 266 25.35 17.99 11.02
C PHE A 266 26.30 17.44 9.97
N ASP A 267 26.73 16.20 10.18
CA ASP A 267 27.48 15.41 9.22
C ASP A 267 26.98 13.97 9.25
N GLY A 268 27.05 13.28 8.10
CA GLY A 268 26.64 11.91 7.99
C GLY A 268 25.34 11.72 7.22
N GLN A 269 24.84 10.51 7.28
CA GLN A 269 23.68 10.11 6.49
C GLN A 269 22.99 8.90 7.07
N GLU A 270 21.73 8.72 6.68
CA GLU A 270 20.94 7.52 6.91
C GLU A 270 20.57 6.88 5.58
N LYS A 271 20.74 5.56 5.48
CA LYS A 271 20.40 4.78 4.28
C LYS A 271 19.66 3.52 4.68
N ASP A 272 18.41 3.45 4.27
CA ASP A 272 17.58 2.29 4.54
C ASP A 272 17.15 1.62 3.26
N LEU A 273 17.06 0.31 3.35
CA LEU A 273 16.65 -0.55 2.24
C LEU A 273 15.66 -1.58 2.75
N PHE A 274 14.47 -1.60 2.12
CA PHE A 274 13.43 -2.60 2.38
C PHE A 274 13.14 -3.32 1.06
N ARG A 275 13.50 -4.58 1.01
CA ARG A 275 13.33 -5.40 -0.19
C ARG A 275 12.42 -6.58 0.11
N THR A 276 11.30 -6.66 -0.61
CA THR A 276 10.28 -7.69 -0.41
C THR A 276 10.11 -8.54 -1.65
N PHE A 277 9.98 -9.83 -1.44
CA PHE A 277 9.59 -10.81 -2.43
C PHE A 277 8.37 -11.57 -1.91
N PHE A 278 7.32 -11.59 -2.69
CA PHE A 278 6.12 -12.36 -2.40
C PHE A 278 5.71 -13.15 -3.63
N GLY A 279 5.41 -14.41 -3.43
CA GLY A 279 4.91 -15.28 -4.47
C GLY A 279 3.85 -16.23 -3.93
N SER A 280 2.81 -16.48 -4.71
CA SER A 280 1.78 -17.45 -4.37
C SER A 280 1.28 -18.22 -5.58
N LEU A 281 0.92 -19.47 -5.34
CA LEU A 281 0.32 -20.36 -6.32
C LEU A 281 -0.95 -20.97 -5.71
N ALA A 282 -2.08 -20.82 -6.40
CA ALA A 282 -3.33 -21.42 -6.02
C ALA A 282 -3.81 -22.35 -7.14
N ILE A 283 -4.15 -23.58 -6.78
CA ILE A 283 -4.72 -24.58 -7.69
C ILE A 283 -6.12 -24.92 -7.19
N THR A 284 -7.13 -24.53 -7.94
CA THR A 284 -8.53 -24.79 -7.63
C THR A 284 -9.09 -25.86 -8.54
N ARG A 285 -9.70 -26.86 -7.93
CA ARG A 285 -10.46 -27.91 -8.61
C ARG A 285 -11.96 -27.74 -8.36
N HIS A 286 -12.71 -27.46 -9.39
CA HIS A 286 -14.16 -27.44 -9.35
C HIS A 286 -14.68 -28.88 -9.37
N LEU A 287 -14.99 -29.43 -8.19
CA LEU A 287 -15.49 -30.81 -8.03
C LEU A 287 -16.91 -30.96 -8.56
N SER A 288 -17.72 -29.93 -8.37
CA SER A 288 -19.08 -29.82 -8.89
C SER A 288 -19.41 -28.34 -9.18
N SER A 289 -20.60 -28.04 -9.66
CA SER A 289 -21.07 -26.63 -9.78
C SER A 289 -21.27 -25.94 -8.44
N ARG A 290 -21.17 -26.67 -7.33
CA ARG A 290 -21.39 -26.15 -5.96
C ARG A 290 -20.20 -26.33 -5.03
N THR A 291 -19.16 -27.08 -5.45
CA THR A 291 -18.04 -27.44 -4.56
C THR A 291 -16.73 -27.17 -5.23
N ASP A 292 -15.92 -26.34 -4.58
CA ASP A 292 -14.56 -26.02 -4.98
C ASP A 292 -13.58 -26.49 -3.91
N LEU A 293 -12.47 -27.08 -4.36
CA LEU A 293 -11.33 -27.46 -3.53
C LEU A 293 -10.11 -26.71 -4.02
N SER A 294 -9.46 -25.94 -3.15
CA SER A 294 -8.32 -25.11 -3.50
C SER A 294 -7.11 -25.44 -2.61
N LEU A 295 -5.96 -25.63 -3.24
CA LEU A 295 -4.67 -25.70 -2.58
C LEU A 295 -3.88 -24.42 -2.89
N LEU A 296 -3.53 -23.67 -1.85
CA LEU A 296 -2.82 -22.41 -1.95
C LEU A 296 -1.45 -22.55 -1.26
N ALA A 297 -0.40 -22.22 -1.97
CA ALA A 297 0.96 -22.14 -1.43
C ALA A 297 1.47 -20.72 -1.57
N SER A 298 2.10 -20.16 -0.54
CA SER A 298 2.72 -18.84 -0.62
C SER A 298 4.08 -18.81 0.06
N ALA A 299 4.94 -17.91 -0.41
CA ALA A 299 6.23 -17.60 0.17
C ALA A 299 6.40 -16.08 0.19
N PHE A 300 6.78 -15.59 1.34
CA PHE A 300 7.08 -14.18 1.60
C PHE A 300 8.48 -14.08 2.20
N THR A 301 9.28 -13.16 1.69
CA THR A 301 10.60 -12.83 2.23
C THR A 301 10.77 -11.32 2.23
N THR A 302 11.15 -10.75 3.37
CA THR A 302 11.63 -9.38 3.43
C THR A 302 13.05 -9.31 3.97
N LYS A 303 13.83 -8.38 3.41
CA LYS A 303 15.17 -8.00 3.88
C LYS A 303 15.16 -6.51 4.16
N GLU A 304 15.38 -6.17 5.40
CA GLU A 304 15.38 -4.80 5.87
C GLU A 304 16.75 -4.44 6.40
N GLN A 305 17.24 -3.28 6.02
CA GLN A 305 18.51 -2.74 6.46
C GLN A 305 18.29 -1.27 6.82
N GLU A 306 18.57 -0.93 8.04
CA GLU A 306 18.59 0.44 8.53
C GLU A 306 20.01 0.78 8.95
N ARG A 307 20.59 1.78 8.33
CA ARG A 307 21.99 2.15 8.56
C ARG A 307 22.10 3.65 8.63
N TYR A 308 22.55 4.15 9.75
CA TYR A 308 22.86 5.54 9.87
C TYR A 308 24.19 5.76 10.60
N ASP A 309 24.88 6.80 10.18
CA ASP A 309 26.02 7.43 10.84
C ASP A 309 25.73 8.94 10.84
N ILE A 310 25.37 9.50 11.97
CA ILE A 310 25.01 10.91 12.09
C ILE A 310 25.78 11.52 13.26
N GLN A 311 26.49 12.59 12.95
CA GLN A 311 27.19 13.41 13.94
C GLN A 311 26.56 14.79 13.98
N GLY A 312 26.36 15.34 15.17
CA GLY A 312 25.92 16.70 15.38
C GLY A 312 26.88 17.45 16.30
N GLN A 313 27.23 18.68 15.91
CA GLN A 313 28.05 19.59 16.71
C GLN A 313 27.23 20.83 17.06
N TYR A 314 27.14 21.12 18.33
CA TYR A 314 26.38 22.25 18.86
C TYR A 314 27.29 23.43 19.21
N TRP A 315 26.94 24.60 18.71
CA TRP A 315 27.66 25.83 18.93
C TRP A 315 26.72 26.93 19.39
N LEU A 316 27.17 27.69 20.38
CA LEU A 316 26.50 28.89 20.86
C LEU A 316 27.40 30.10 20.57
N THR A 317 26.90 31.03 19.78
CA THR A 317 27.59 32.29 19.47
C THR A 317 26.85 33.41 20.14
N GLN A 318 27.59 34.25 20.88
CA GLN A 318 27.08 35.50 21.41
C GLN A 318 27.40 36.62 20.40
N THR A 319 26.33 37.26 19.87
CA THR A 319 26.50 38.17 18.73
C THR A 319 27.30 39.42 19.07
N GLU A 320 27.24 39.89 20.32
CA GLU A 320 27.94 41.09 20.76
C GLU A 320 29.47 40.88 20.90
N THR A 321 29.89 39.73 21.37
CA THR A 321 31.30 39.42 21.62
C THR A 321 31.93 38.62 20.50
N SER A 322 31.16 38.13 19.56
CA SER A 322 31.61 37.19 18.52
C SER A 322 32.28 35.92 19.08
N GLU A 323 32.05 35.63 20.35
CA GLU A 323 32.55 34.41 20.97
C GLU A 323 31.75 33.22 20.53
N ASN A 324 32.44 32.19 20.02
CA ASN A 324 31.88 30.90 19.66
C ASN A 324 32.22 29.89 20.75
N LEU A 325 31.20 29.38 21.38
CA LEU A 325 31.30 28.37 22.42
C LEU A 325 30.81 27.02 21.88
N GLY A 326 31.68 26.03 21.85
CA GLY A 326 31.31 24.65 21.60
C GLY A 326 30.50 24.10 22.78
N VAL A 327 29.27 23.74 22.54
CA VAL A 327 28.35 23.23 23.57
C VAL A 327 28.47 21.73 23.74
N GLY A 328 28.76 21.03 22.66
CA GLY A 328 28.96 19.60 22.69
C GLY A 328 28.81 18.93 21.31
N THR A 329 29.12 17.66 21.28
CA THR A 329 29.04 16.82 20.08
C THR A 329 28.34 15.51 20.43
N TYR A 330 27.54 14.98 19.50
CA TYR A 330 27.05 13.62 19.58
C TYR A 330 27.33 12.89 18.27
N MET A 331 27.44 11.58 18.35
CA MET A 331 27.55 10.67 17.20
C MET A 331 26.68 9.47 17.42
N GLN A 332 25.78 9.21 16.48
CA GLN A 332 24.91 8.05 16.47
C GLN A 332 25.28 7.13 15.31
N HIS A 333 25.31 5.85 15.60
CA HIS A 333 25.63 4.81 14.63
C HIS A 333 24.65 3.64 14.79
N SER A 334 24.06 3.19 13.69
CA SER A 334 23.25 1.99 13.66
C SER A 334 23.51 1.13 12.42
N ARG A 335 23.42 -0.16 12.64
CA ARG A 335 23.47 -1.24 11.62
C ARG A 335 22.45 -2.29 11.99
N ASP A 336 21.21 -2.08 11.57
CA ASP A 336 20.11 -2.96 11.87
C ASP A 336 19.68 -3.74 10.62
N TYR A 337 19.62 -5.04 10.79
CA TYR A 337 19.28 -5.97 9.72
C TYR A 337 18.18 -6.91 10.19
N LEU A 338 17.06 -6.91 9.47
CA LEU A 338 15.97 -7.85 9.68
C LEU A 338 15.77 -8.69 8.41
N ASN A 339 15.69 -10.01 8.59
CA ASN A 339 15.26 -10.93 7.54
C ASN A 339 14.09 -11.74 8.06
N ALA A 340 12.94 -11.66 7.37
CA ALA A 340 11.76 -12.43 7.72
C ALA A 340 11.33 -13.28 6.52
N ASP A 341 11.19 -14.57 6.75
CA ASP A 341 10.72 -15.56 5.78
C ASP A 341 9.45 -16.21 6.32
N VAL A 342 8.37 -16.19 5.55
CA VAL A 342 7.12 -16.88 5.86
C VAL A 342 6.70 -17.74 4.69
N LYS A 343 6.46 -19.02 4.94
CA LYS A 343 5.93 -19.97 3.95
C LYS A 343 4.62 -20.51 4.45
N SER A 344 3.61 -20.56 3.60
CA SER A 344 2.28 -21.03 3.97
C SER A 344 1.75 -22.02 2.95
N LEU A 345 1.08 -23.05 3.46
CA LEU A 345 0.32 -24.00 2.68
C LEU A 345 -1.10 -24.07 3.25
N LYS A 346 -2.11 -23.76 2.43
CA LYS A 346 -3.52 -23.73 2.81
C LYS A 346 -4.32 -24.67 1.91
N LEU A 347 -5.09 -25.55 2.52
CA LEU A 347 -6.13 -26.33 1.85
C LEU A 347 -7.49 -25.74 2.21
N MET A 348 -8.29 -25.38 1.23
CA MET A 348 -9.58 -24.73 1.43
C MET A 348 -10.66 -25.45 0.60
N MET A 349 -11.80 -25.66 1.21
CA MET A 349 -12.99 -26.19 0.56
C MET A 349 -14.15 -25.20 0.72
N GLN A 350 -14.84 -24.93 -0.39
CA GLN A 350 -16.05 -24.13 -0.40
C GLN A 350 -17.19 -24.98 -0.95
N HIS A 351 -18.32 -25.00 -0.26
CA HIS A 351 -19.53 -25.73 -0.68
C HIS A 351 -20.77 -24.85 -0.57
N ARG A 352 -21.59 -24.84 -1.60
CA ARG A 352 -22.88 -24.11 -1.64
C ARG A 352 -24.02 -25.09 -1.57
N ALA A 353 -24.78 -25.09 -0.47
CA ALA A 353 -25.95 -25.94 -0.23
C ALA A 353 -27.21 -25.06 -0.14
N GLY A 354 -27.91 -24.87 -1.25
CA GLY A 354 -29.08 -24.01 -1.28
C GLY A 354 -28.75 -22.54 -0.98
N LYS A 355 -29.20 -22.06 0.18
CA LYS A 355 -28.91 -20.70 0.67
C LYS A 355 -27.64 -20.61 1.52
N HIS A 356 -27.06 -21.74 1.92
CA HIS A 356 -25.90 -21.84 2.79
C HIS A 356 -24.61 -21.88 1.96
N LYS A 357 -23.59 -21.17 2.43
CA LYS A 357 -22.24 -21.24 1.90
C LYS A 357 -21.31 -21.68 3.02
N ILE A 358 -20.85 -22.92 2.93
CA ILE A 358 -19.94 -23.50 3.92
C ILE A 358 -18.51 -23.36 3.39
N GLU A 359 -17.62 -22.79 4.19
CA GLU A 359 -16.21 -22.70 3.89
C GLU A 359 -15.39 -23.32 5.02
N GLY A 360 -14.48 -24.22 4.67
CA GLY A 360 -13.51 -24.79 5.61
C GLY A 360 -12.09 -24.66 5.08
N ALA A 361 -11.15 -24.37 5.95
CA ALA A 361 -9.74 -24.30 5.58
C ALA A 361 -8.82 -24.80 6.69
N VAL A 362 -7.68 -25.37 6.26
CA VAL A 362 -6.56 -25.76 7.10
C VAL A 362 -5.32 -25.09 6.54
N THR A 363 -4.56 -24.42 7.39
CA THR A 363 -3.36 -23.69 7.01
C THR A 363 -2.17 -24.14 7.88
N TYR A 364 -1.04 -24.37 7.25
CA TYR A 364 0.24 -24.62 7.91
C TYR A 364 1.22 -23.53 7.51
N LYS A 365 1.81 -22.84 8.51
CA LYS A 365 2.78 -21.75 8.31
C LYS A 365 4.11 -22.10 8.93
N LEU A 366 5.19 -21.75 8.24
CA LEU A 366 6.58 -21.79 8.71
C LEU A 366 7.09 -20.35 8.71
N GLU A 367 7.47 -19.87 9.87
CA GLU A 367 7.96 -18.49 10.06
C GLU A 367 9.40 -18.54 10.58
N ARG A 368 10.25 -17.73 9.99
CA ARG A 368 11.62 -17.52 10.44
C ARG A 368 11.96 -16.05 10.38
N ILE A 369 12.29 -15.49 11.51
CA ILE A 369 12.70 -14.09 11.63
C ILE A 369 14.10 -14.07 12.23
N LYS A 370 14.99 -13.33 11.59
CA LYS A 370 16.35 -13.08 12.05
C LYS A 370 16.57 -11.58 12.15
N GLU A 371 17.01 -11.15 13.29
CA GLU A 371 17.36 -9.77 13.57
C GLU A 371 18.80 -9.70 14.05
N ASN A 372 19.53 -8.70 13.58
CA ASN A 372 20.87 -8.38 14.03
C ASN A 372 20.99 -6.87 14.12
N SER A 373 21.10 -6.36 15.35
CA SER A 373 21.18 -4.93 15.64
C SER A 373 22.52 -4.61 16.31
N ALA A 374 23.14 -3.54 15.83
CA ALA A 374 24.36 -2.98 16.40
C ALA A 374 24.24 -1.46 16.38
N GLU A 375 23.92 -0.89 17.53
CA GLU A 375 23.73 0.53 17.74
C GLU A 375 24.68 1.05 18.81
N TYR A 376 25.20 2.26 18.62
CA TYR A 376 25.91 2.97 19.67
C TYR A 376 25.80 4.48 19.51
N GLU A 377 25.84 5.15 20.65
CA GLU A 377 25.84 6.59 20.72
C GLU A 377 27.04 7.06 21.55
N TYR A 378 27.78 7.97 20.97
CA TYR A 378 28.83 8.73 21.65
C TYR A 378 28.33 10.14 21.90
N ARG A 379 28.66 10.67 23.04
CA ARG A 379 28.30 12.05 23.40
C ARG A 379 29.44 12.71 24.18
N ASP A 380 29.71 13.96 23.88
CA ASP A 380 30.50 14.89 24.65
C ASP A 380 29.51 15.89 25.27
N SER A 381 29.54 16.11 26.55
CA SER A 381 28.81 17.08 27.38
C SER A 381 27.54 17.77 26.78
N ALA A 382 27.04 17.26 25.69
CA ALA A 382 25.93 17.82 24.95
C ALA A 382 24.67 17.81 25.82
N GLY A 383 24.31 18.99 26.30
CA GLY A 383 22.96 19.24 26.72
C GLY A 383 22.73 19.68 28.15
N TYR A 384 23.65 19.48 29.12
CA TYR A 384 23.29 19.77 30.52
C TYR A 384 24.41 20.30 31.39
N ASN A 385 25.65 20.26 30.99
CA ASN A 385 26.80 20.74 31.78
C ASN A 385 27.57 21.81 31.05
N VAL A 386 28.45 22.49 31.82
CA VAL A 386 29.38 23.45 31.31
C VAL A 386 30.14 22.91 30.11
N PRO A 387 30.39 23.73 29.08
CA PRO A 387 31.12 23.32 27.89
C PRO A 387 32.39 22.57 28.23
N HIS A 388 32.52 21.42 27.61
CA HIS A 388 33.65 20.53 27.87
C HIS A 388 34.78 20.88 26.89
N THR A 389 35.95 21.12 27.40
CA THR A 389 37.16 21.44 26.58
C THR A 389 37.89 20.16 26.14
N GLY A 390 37.45 19.01 26.57
CA GLY A 390 38.01 17.73 26.18
C GLY A 390 37.56 17.29 24.78
N ARG A 391 38.41 16.55 24.10
CA ARG A 391 38.12 16.02 22.75
C ARG A 391 37.51 14.63 22.74
N ASP A 392 37.22 14.06 23.90
CA ASP A 392 36.86 12.66 24.05
C ASP A 392 35.35 12.48 24.08
N LEU A 393 34.79 11.94 22.98
CA LEU A 393 33.45 11.45 22.96
C LEU A 393 33.33 10.21 23.84
N LYS A 394 32.38 10.19 24.75
CA LYS A 394 32.11 9.04 25.63
C LYS A 394 30.97 8.22 25.06
N MET A 395 31.11 6.89 25.01
CA MET A 395 30.02 6.00 24.70
C MET A 395 29.01 6.03 25.84
N ILE A 396 27.79 6.48 25.54
CA ILE A 396 26.70 6.58 26.50
C ILE A 396 25.64 5.48 26.29
N TYR A 397 25.61 4.91 25.09
CA TYR A 397 24.68 3.87 24.73
C TYR A 397 25.36 2.87 23.79
N SER A 398 25.06 1.60 24.00
CA SER A 398 25.46 0.53 23.10
C SER A 398 24.45 -0.62 23.18
N LEU A 399 23.92 -1.02 22.05
CA LEU A 399 23.07 -2.19 21.89
C LEU A 399 23.71 -3.14 20.89
N ARG A 400 23.83 -4.41 21.24
CA ARG A 400 24.12 -5.49 20.31
C ARG A 400 23.16 -6.63 20.57
N ALA A 401 22.32 -6.90 19.59
CA ALA A 401 21.32 -7.94 19.67
C ALA A 401 21.42 -8.85 18.43
N ARG A 402 21.26 -10.14 18.65
CA ARG A 402 21.17 -11.11 17.58
C ARG A 402 20.09 -12.12 17.95
N ASN A 403 18.96 -12.01 17.30
CA ASN A 403 17.76 -12.76 17.59
C ASN A 403 17.40 -13.67 16.41
N GLU A 404 16.89 -14.85 16.71
CA GLU A 404 16.29 -15.74 15.72
C GLU A 404 15.01 -16.34 16.29
N LEU A 405 13.87 -16.10 15.62
CA LEU A 405 12.59 -16.72 15.90
C LEU A 405 12.29 -17.76 14.81
N LYS A 406 11.89 -18.95 15.21
CA LYS A 406 11.35 -19.98 14.33
C LYS A 406 10.01 -20.44 14.89
N ALA A 407 8.96 -20.30 14.11
CA ALA A 407 7.63 -20.72 14.50
C ALA A 407 7.02 -21.66 13.46
N LYS A 408 6.24 -22.61 13.95
CA LYS A 408 5.36 -23.47 13.17
C LYS A 408 3.96 -23.25 13.64
N ARG A 409 3.07 -22.85 12.74
CA ARG A 409 1.70 -22.50 13.07
C ARG A 409 0.75 -23.40 12.29
N PHE A 410 -0.25 -23.90 12.97
CA PHE A 410 -1.33 -24.70 12.38
C PHE A 410 -2.65 -24.00 12.71
N GLU A 411 -3.44 -23.70 11.69
CA GLU A 411 -4.72 -23.02 11.81
C GLU A 411 -5.79 -23.84 11.11
N SER A 412 -6.95 -23.96 11.72
CA SER A 412 -8.13 -24.56 11.10
C SER A 412 -9.35 -23.67 11.31
N ARG A 413 -10.21 -23.59 10.32
CA ARG A 413 -11.43 -22.81 10.39
C ARG A 413 -12.57 -23.46 9.65
N CYS A 414 -13.78 -23.18 10.10
CA CYS A 414 -15.02 -23.53 9.43
C CYS A 414 -16.03 -22.40 9.61
N GLU A 415 -16.74 -22.06 8.57
CA GLU A 415 -17.71 -20.96 8.54
C GLU A 415 -18.92 -21.40 7.70
N GLU A 416 -20.12 -20.94 8.09
CA GLU A 416 -21.37 -21.12 7.37
C GLU A 416 -21.96 -19.77 6.93
#